data_03f6e500f1514fe2081372f22b00c2a8
#
_entry.id   03f6e500f1514fe2081372f22b00c2a8
#
_cell.length_a   1.000
_cell.length_b   1.000
_cell.length_c   1.000
_cell.angle_alpha   90.00
_cell.angle_beta   90.00
_cell.angle_gamma   90.00
#
_symmetry.space_group_name_H-M   'P 1'
#
loop_
_entity.id
_entity.type
_entity.pdbx_description
1 polymer ?
#
loop_
_entity_poly.entity_id
_entity_poly.type
_entity_poly.pdbx_seq_one_letter_code
_entity_poly.pdbx_strand_id
1 'polypeptide(L)'
;TRENGAEFGSSAISGKLVRSTLRTMLMTASDNRVTARLTKLMTDVKNLDATSVRGKRAVGVAIALAPAKALLKGFNFNNKAILGSILFKPFVVTPATGVITINGLVPINDIAFPTGATHINLKGSWAKVDFTNNISDVKLSNVINLPINAVSTNVILTPTASPVGAGTNLFVLQIEFFQMVNAVQYSLKNGAFNALSIVE
;
A
#
# COMPACT_ATOMS: atom_id res chain seq x y z
N THR A 1 -6.14 23.36 -21.54
CA THR A 1 -5.73 22.97 -22.92
C THR A 1 -5.88 21.47 -23.13
N ARG A 2 -6.01 21.02 -24.39
CA ARG A 2 -6.15 19.59 -24.77
C ARG A 2 -4.97 18.74 -24.27
N GLU A 3 -3.76 19.27 -24.31
CA GLU A 3 -2.54 18.62 -23.82
C GLU A 3 -2.59 18.32 -22.31
N ASN A 4 -2.99 19.29 -21.51
CA ASN A 4 -3.12 19.10 -20.06
C ASN A 4 -4.20 18.05 -19.73
N GLY A 5 -5.30 18.04 -20.52
CA GLY A 5 -6.35 17.03 -20.38
C GLY A 5 -5.85 15.62 -20.68
N ALA A 6 -5.03 15.46 -21.75
CA ALA A 6 -4.43 14.17 -22.11
C ALA A 6 -3.48 13.64 -21.01
N GLU A 7 -2.60 14.50 -20.50
CA GLU A 7 -1.67 14.14 -19.43
C GLU A 7 -2.40 13.80 -18.11
N PHE A 8 -3.45 14.55 -17.77
CA PHE A 8 -4.29 14.25 -16.60
C PHE A 8 -5.01 12.91 -16.75
N GLY A 9 -5.56 12.63 -17.95
CA GLY A 9 -6.19 11.34 -18.25
C GLY A 9 -5.21 10.17 -18.09
N SER A 10 -3.98 10.32 -18.60
CA SER A 10 -2.91 9.33 -18.42
C SER A 10 -2.58 9.09 -16.94
N SER A 11 -2.48 10.15 -16.14
CA SER A 11 -2.25 10.03 -14.69
C SER A 11 -3.40 9.31 -13.98
N ALA A 12 -4.66 9.60 -14.37
CA ALA A 12 -5.83 8.93 -13.80
C ALA A 12 -5.87 7.42 -14.14
N ILE A 13 -5.45 7.03 -15.35
CA ILE A 13 -5.31 5.64 -15.76
C ILE A 13 -4.25 4.93 -14.90
N SER A 14 -3.10 5.57 -14.69
CA SER A 14 -2.03 5.02 -13.83
C SER A 14 -2.51 4.83 -12.39
N GLY A 15 -3.23 5.81 -11.83
CA GLY A 15 -3.84 5.68 -10.51
C GLY A 15 -4.92 4.59 -10.43
N LYS A 16 -5.71 4.42 -11.50
CA LYS A 16 -6.68 3.31 -11.59
C LYS A 16 -5.97 1.96 -11.61
N LEU A 17 -4.85 1.84 -12.32
CA LEU A 17 -4.05 0.60 -12.38
C LEU A 17 -3.59 0.18 -10.98
N VAL A 18 -2.99 1.09 -10.19
CA VAL A 18 -2.57 0.79 -8.82
C VAL A 18 -3.75 0.36 -7.95
N ARG A 19 -4.91 1.06 -8.05
CA ARG A 19 -6.10 0.68 -7.29
C ARG A 19 -6.66 -0.68 -7.69
N SER A 20 -6.67 -1.01 -8.97
CA SER A 20 -7.14 -2.32 -9.44
C SER A 20 -6.21 -3.44 -8.99
N THR A 21 -4.90 -3.20 -9.01
CA THR A 21 -3.86 -4.14 -8.53
C THR A 21 -4.05 -4.48 -7.05
N LEU A 22 -4.35 -3.47 -6.21
CA LEU A 22 -4.49 -3.62 -4.77
C LEU A 22 -5.95 -3.72 -4.29
N ARG A 23 -6.88 -4.03 -5.20
CA ARG A 23 -8.32 -3.95 -4.95
C ARG A 23 -8.76 -4.66 -3.67
N THR A 24 -8.29 -5.89 -3.44
CA THR A 24 -8.70 -6.70 -2.28
C THR A 24 -8.30 -6.06 -0.95
N MET A 25 -7.15 -5.41 -0.91
CA MET A 25 -6.66 -4.71 0.29
C MET A 25 -7.37 -3.37 0.48
N LEU A 26 -7.68 -2.67 -0.62
CA LEU A 26 -8.39 -1.38 -0.59
C LEU A 26 -9.82 -1.48 -0.06
N MET A 27 -10.47 -2.64 -0.18
CA MET A 27 -11.85 -2.83 0.27
C MET A 27 -12.04 -2.59 1.78
N THR A 28 -10.98 -2.77 2.56
CA THR A 28 -11.03 -2.69 4.03
C THR A 28 -10.22 -1.53 4.60
N ALA A 29 -9.32 -0.94 3.81
CA ALA A 29 -8.36 0.05 4.28
C ALA A 29 -8.15 1.20 3.28
N SER A 30 -9.23 1.81 2.81
CA SER A 30 -9.17 3.01 1.96
C SER A 30 -10.17 4.08 2.41
N ASP A 31 -9.85 5.33 2.13
CA ASP A 31 -10.78 6.43 2.31
C ASP A 31 -11.50 6.80 1.01
N ASN A 32 -12.55 7.63 1.11
CA ASN A 32 -13.36 8.07 -0.03
C ASN A 32 -12.63 9.03 -0.99
N ARG A 33 -11.45 9.54 -0.62
CA ARG A 33 -10.63 10.45 -1.43
C ARG A 33 -9.42 9.78 -2.07
N VAL A 34 -9.20 8.49 -1.83
CA VAL A 34 -8.04 7.75 -2.32
C VAL A 34 -7.85 7.89 -3.83
N THR A 35 -8.93 7.90 -4.61
CA THR A 35 -8.87 8.07 -6.08
C THR A 35 -8.26 9.41 -6.46
N ALA A 36 -8.73 10.50 -5.89
CA ALA A 36 -8.23 11.84 -6.19
C ALA A 36 -6.77 12.02 -5.73
N ARG A 37 -6.43 11.52 -4.53
CA ARG A 37 -5.07 11.59 -3.99
C ARG A 37 -4.07 10.79 -4.81
N LEU A 38 -4.47 9.59 -5.25
CA LEU A 38 -3.62 8.75 -6.08
C LEU A 38 -3.44 9.33 -7.49
N THR A 39 -4.51 9.92 -8.08
CA THR A 39 -4.40 10.65 -9.35
C THR A 39 -3.45 11.84 -9.23
N LYS A 40 -3.53 12.59 -8.12
CA LYS A 40 -2.57 13.68 -7.84
C LYS A 40 -1.14 13.15 -7.75
N LEU A 41 -0.90 12.09 -6.98
CA LEU A 41 0.41 11.45 -6.87
C LEU A 41 0.95 11.03 -8.25
N MET A 42 0.13 10.39 -9.09
CA MET A 42 0.54 10.00 -10.44
C MET A 42 0.84 11.23 -11.32
N THR A 43 0.14 12.34 -11.10
CA THR A 43 0.44 13.59 -11.79
C THR A 43 1.79 14.17 -11.35
N ASP A 44 2.08 14.12 -10.04
CA ASP A 44 3.37 14.55 -9.50
C ASP A 44 4.52 13.68 -10.05
N VAL A 45 4.34 12.37 -10.10
CA VAL A 45 5.29 11.42 -10.74
C VAL A 45 5.49 11.76 -12.22
N LYS A 46 4.41 11.88 -12.98
CA LYS A 46 4.45 12.21 -14.42
C LYS A 46 5.20 13.52 -14.68
N ASN A 47 5.08 14.52 -13.80
CA ASN A 47 5.75 15.80 -13.96
C ASN A 47 7.28 15.71 -13.91
N LEU A 48 7.84 14.59 -13.41
CA LEU A 48 9.27 14.30 -13.44
C LEU A 48 9.75 13.77 -14.80
N ASP A 49 8.85 13.48 -15.74
CA ASP A 49 9.22 13.16 -17.12
C ASP A 49 9.72 14.42 -17.83
N ALA A 50 11.03 14.58 -17.88
CA ALA A 50 11.70 15.68 -18.55
C ALA A 50 12.06 15.38 -20.02
N THR A 51 11.80 14.17 -20.49
CA THR A 51 12.20 13.71 -21.83
C THR A 51 11.07 13.81 -22.86
N SER A 52 9.83 13.64 -22.41
CA SER A 52 8.69 13.70 -23.29
C SER A 52 8.23 15.16 -23.55
N VAL A 53 7.78 15.43 -24.75
CA VAL A 53 7.20 16.72 -25.08
C VAL A 53 5.92 16.98 -24.32
N ARG A 54 5.57 18.22 -24.12
CA ARG A 54 4.33 18.63 -23.46
C ARG A 54 3.10 17.97 -24.11
N GLY A 55 2.21 17.44 -23.28
CA GLY A 55 1.03 16.69 -23.74
C GLY A 55 1.27 15.18 -23.86
N LYS A 56 2.53 14.70 -23.78
CA LYS A 56 2.91 13.29 -23.87
C LYS A 56 3.67 12.78 -22.66
N ARG A 57 3.87 13.60 -21.64
CA ARG A 57 4.53 13.17 -20.39
C ARG A 57 3.71 12.07 -19.73
N ALA A 58 4.41 11.03 -19.25
CA ALA A 58 3.77 9.82 -18.76
C ALA A 58 4.44 9.27 -17.49
N VAL A 59 3.63 8.65 -16.62
CA VAL A 59 4.11 7.95 -15.42
C VAL A 59 5.08 6.84 -15.80
N GLY A 60 4.79 6.08 -16.87
CA GLY A 60 5.63 4.96 -17.32
C GLY A 60 7.05 5.36 -17.70
N VAL A 61 7.26 6.59 -18.15
CA VAL A 61 8.59 7.15 -18.43
C VAL A 61 9.25 7.64 -17.14
N ALA A 62 8.53 8.46 -16.37
CA ALA A 62 9.07 9.08 -15.17
C ALA A 62 9.43 8.07 -14.07
N ILE A 63 8.71 6.97 -13.96
CA ILE A 63 8.84 6.00 -12.85
C ILE A 63 10.20 5.26 -12.85
N ALA A 64 10.94 5.31 -13.94
CA ALA A 64 12.31 4.81 -13.98
C ALA A 64 13.27 5.62 -13.08
N LEU A 65 12.93 6.89 -12.81
CA LEU A 65 13.73 7.79 -12.00
C LEU A 65 13.58 7.50 -10.51
N ALA A 66 14.69 7.55 -9.76
CA ALA A 66 14.68 7.36 -8.31
C ALA A 66 13.77 8.37 -7.57
N PRO A 67 13.74 9.68 -7.90
CA PRO A 67 12.80 10.62 -7.29
C PRO A 67 11.33 10.26 -7.50
N ALA A 68 10.97 9.70 -8.67
CA ALA A 68 9.62 9.29 -8.97
C ALA A 68 9.18 8.10 -8.11
N LYS A 69 10.05 7.11 -7.93
CA LYS A 69 9.81 5.97 -7.02
C LYS A 69 9.67 6.44 -5.57
N ALA A 70 10.51 7.40 -5.15
CA ALA A 70 10.46 7.95 -3.81
C ALA A 70 9.12 8.64 -3.49
N LEU A 71 8.43 9.22 -4.48
CA LEU A 71 7.09 9.80 -4.31
C LEU A 71 6.03 8.74 -3.97
N LEU A 72 6.19 7.50 -4.42
CA LEU A 72 5.24 6.42 -4.14
C LEU A 72 5.39 5.90 -2.72
N LYS A 73 6.62 5.83 -2.21
CA LYS A 73 6.92 5.35 -0.87
C LYS A 73 6.26 6.24 0.18
N GLY A 74 5.57 5.63 1.13
CA GLY A 74 4.83 6.32 2.18
C GLY A 74 3.43 6.79 1.78
N PHE A 75 2.96 6.47 0.56
CA PHE A 75 1.58 6.78 0.20
C PHE A 75 0.61 5.92 0.99
N ASN A 76 -0.23 6.57 1.80
CA ASN A 76 -1.28 5.92 2.58
C ASN A 76 -2.60 5.93 1.81
N PHE A 77 -3.16 4.76 1.56
CA PHE A 77 -4.46 4.62 0.87
C PHE A 77 -5.63 5.05 1.75
N ASN A 78 -5.40 5.13 3.07
CA ASN A 78 -6.35 5.66 4.03
C ASN A 78 -5.72 6.82 4.82
N ASN A 79 -6.19 8.05 4.54
CA ASN A 79 -5.70 9.24 5.24
C ASN A 79 -6.15 9.35 6.71
N LYS A 80 -7.15 8.57 7.10
CA LYS A 80 -7.62 8.53 8.49
C LYS A 80 -6.78 7.59 9.35
N ALA A 81 -6.04 6.68 8.71
CA ALA A 81 -5.18 5.70 9.35
C ALA A 81 -3.82 5.67 8.64
N ILE A 82 -3.00 6.70 8.91
CA ILE A 82 -1.63 6.79 8.40
C ILE A 82 -0.80 5.69 9.09
N LEU A 83 -0.05 4.89 8.31
CA LEU A 83 0.67 3.74 8.85
C LEU A 83 1.56 4.10 10.05
N GLY A 84 2.32 5.18 9.99
CA GLY A 84 3.18 5.62 11.09
C GLY A 84 2.45 6.09 12.34
N SER A 85 1.13 6.36 12.25
CA SER A 85 0.27 6.66 13.40
C SER A 85 -0.43 5.42 13.96
N ILE A 86 -0.35 4.30 13.26
CA ILE A 86 -0.93 3.02 13.66
C ILE A 86 0.14 2.04 14.13
N LEU A 87 1.27 1.94 13.43
CA LEU A 87 2.39 1.06 13.74
C LEU A 87 3.58 1.89 14.21
N PHE A 88 3.96 1.74 15.49
CA PHE A 88 5.10 2.44 16.10
C PHE A 88 6.39 1.62 16.04
N LYS A 89 6.30 0.34 15.69
CA LYS A 89 7.45 -0.56 15.55
C LYS A 89 8.08 -0.40 14.16
N PRO A 90 9.41 -0.30 14.06
CA PRO A 90 10.08 -0.31 12.76
C PRO A 90 9.90 -1.66 12.06
N PHE A 91 9.85 -1.62 10.74
CA PHE A 91 9.80 -2.79 9.87
C PHE A 91 10.88 -2.70 8.80
N VAL A 92 11.21 -3.85 8.23
CA VAL A 92 12.19 -3.96 7.14
C VAL A 92 11.51 -4.64 5.94
N VAL A 93 11.69 -4.08 4.77
CA VAL A 93 11.32 -4.71 3.50
C VAL A 93 12.58 -5.29 2.87
N THR A 94 12.52 -6.54 2.39
CA THR A 94 13.57 -7.18 1.62
C THR A 94 13.16 -7.20 0.14
N PRO A 95 13.60 -6.23 -0.69
CA PRO A 95 13.07 -6.06 -2.05
C PRO A 95 13.29 -7.27 -2.96
N ALA A 96 14.34 -8.05 -2.71
CA ALA A 96 14.66 -9.24 -3.51
C ALA A 96 13.63 -10.37 -3.36
N THR A 97 12.95 -10.45 -2.21
CA THR A 97 11.99 -11.50 -1.88
C THR A 97 10.58 -10.99 -1.59
N GLY A 98 10.43 -9.68 -1.45
CA GLY A 98 9.18 -9.02 -1.05
C GLY A 98 8.79 -9.23 0.41
N VAL A 99 9.65 -9.86 1.20
CA VAL A 99 9.38 -10.14 2.62
C VAL A 99 9.38 -8.86 3.43
N ILE A 100 8.36 -8.70 4.28
CA ILE A 100 8.28 -7.60 5.26
C ILE A 100 8.43 -8.21 6.65
N THR A 101 9.39 -7.72 7.42
CA THR A 101 9.69 -8.23 8.77
C THR A 101 9.49 -7.13 9.82
N ILE A 102 8.81 -7.47 10.91
CA ILE A 102 8.68 -6.61 12.10
C ILE A 102 9.19 -7.44 13.30
N ASN A 103 10.36 -7.10 13.80
CA ASN A 103 10.98 -7.86 14.89
C ASN A 103 10.46 -7.37 16.25
N GLY A 104 10.08 -8.34 17.10
CA GLY A 104 9.71 -8.08 18.48
C GLY A 104 8.50 -7.15 18.64
N LEU A 105 7.48 -7.30 17.78
CA LEU A 105 6.23 -6.55 17.88
C LEU A 105 5.49 -6.94 19.17
N VAL A 106 5.17 -5.95 19.99
CA VAL A 106 4.32 -6.09 21.18
C VAL A 106 3.01 -5.35 20.91
N PRO A 107 1.94 -6.03 20.47
CA PRO A 107 0.76 -5.37 19.89
C PRO A 107 0.14 -4.29 20.77
N ILE A 108 0.04 -4.51 22.08
CA ILE A 108 -0.56 -3.54 23.01
C ILE A 108 0.24 -2.23 23.13
N ASN A 109 1.55 -2.29 22.88
CA ASN A 109 2.45 -1.13 23.01
C ASN A 109 2.78 -0.49 21.67
N ASP A 110 2.89 -1.31 20.63
CA ASP A 110 3.47 -0.91 19.34
C ASP A 110 2.40 -0.60 18.29
N ILE A 111 1.11 -0.82 18.60
CA ILE A 111 -0.02 -0.58 17.68
C ILE A 111 -1.04 0.34 18.32
N ALA A 112 -1.45 1.40 17.60
CA ALA A 112 -2.65 2.16 17.95
C ALA A 112 -3.87 1.40 17.43
N PHE A 113 -4.81 1.06 18.32
CA PHE A 113 -5.98 0.25 17.99
C PHE A 113 -7.29 0.88 18.47
N PRO A 114 -8.43 0.62 17.79
CA PRO A 114 -9.73 1.15 18.19
C PRO A 114 -10.26 0.43 19.42
N THR A 115 -11.13 1.13 20.17
CA THR A 115 -11.89 0.54 21.28
C THR A 115 -12.65 -0.70 20.79
N GLY A 116 -12.58 -1.79 21.57
CA GLY A 116 -13.22 -3.06 21.23
C GLY A 116 -12.37 -3.99 20.35
N ALA A 117 -11.25 -3.54 19.82
CA ALA A 117 -10.34 -4.43 19.12
C ALA A 117 -9.66 -5.40 20.10
N THR A 118 -9.65 -6.68 19.74
CA THR A 118 -8.99 -7.75 20.49
C THR A 118 -7.86 -8.40 19.70
N HIS A 119 -7.91 -8.31 18.38
CA HIS A 119 -6.94 -8.89 17.44
C HIS A 119 -6.61 -7.93 16.31
N ILE A 120 -5.41 -8.12 15.76
CA ILE A 120 -4.93 -7.47 14.55
C ILE A 120 -4.60 -8.50 13.49
N ASN A 121 -4.82 -8.16 12.22
CA ASN A 121 -4.23 -8.82 11.08
C ASN A 121 -3.16 -7.92 10.46
N LEU A 122 -1.98 -8.50 10.23
CA LEU A 122 -0.94 -7.90 9.41
C LEU A 122 -0.82 -8.70 8.12
N LYS A 123 -0.76 -8.00 7.01
CA LYS A 123 -0.67 -8.57 5.66
C LYS A 123 0.18 -7.70 4.78
N GLY A 124 1.04 -8.31 4.00
CA GLY A 124 1.83 -7.65 2.97
C GLY A 124 1.36 -7.96 1.57
N SER A 125 1.84 -7.20 0.60
CA SER A 125 1.80 -7.57 -0.80
C SER A 125 3.03 -7.07 -1.53
N TRP A 126 3.42 -7.82 -2.56
CA TRP A 126 4.40 -7.44 -3.55
C TRP A 126 3.68 -7.32 -4.89
N ALA A 127 3.61 -6.13 -5.44
CA ALA A 127 3.05 -5.86 -6.75
C ALA A 127 4.14 -5.44 -7.72
N LYS A 128 3.97 -5.81 -8.98
CA LYS A 128 4.74 -5.31 -10.10
C LYS A 128 3.78 -4.59 -11.05
N VAL A 129 4.04 -3.31 -11.30
CA VAL A 129 3.12 -2.43 -12.04
C VAL A 129 3.84 -1.84 -13.25
N ASP A 130 3.40 -2.21 -14.43
CA ASP A 130 3.86 -1.64 -15.71
C ASP A 130 2.91 -0.54 -16.15
N PHE A 131 3.30 0.69 -15.85
CA PHE A 131 2.52 1.87 -16.21
C PHE A 131 2.52 2.19 -17.71
N THR A 132 3.47 1.66 -18.46
CA THR A 132 3.56 1.85 -19.91
C THR A 132 2.54 0.99 -20.63
N ASN A 133 2.46 -0.29 -20.26
CA ASN A 133 1.57 -1.25 -20.88
C ASN A 133 0.22 -1.40 -20.15
N ASN A 134 0.07 -0.69 -19.01
CA ASN A 134 -1.13 -0.71 -18.17
C ASN A 134 -1.50 -2.14 -17.69
N ILE A 135 -0.49 -2.91 -17.30
CA ILE A 135 -0.61 -4.26 -16.75
C ILE A 135 0.06 -4.37 -15.39
N SER A 136 -0.40 -5.32 -14.59
CA SER A 136 0.19 -5.56 -13.28
C SER A 136 -0.02 -6.99 -12.82
N ASP A 137 0.85 -7.44 -11.91
CA ASP A 137 0.70 -8.66 -11.13
C ASP A 137 0.93 -8.36 -9.65
N VAL A 138 0.18 -9.04 -8.76
CA VAL A 138 0.31 -8.87 -7.32
C VAL A 138 0.29 -10.22 -6.63
N LYS A 139 1.20 -10.38 -5.66
CA LYS A 139 1.25 -11.55 -4.77
C LYS A 139 1.04 -11.07 -3.35
N LEU A 140 0.03 -11.64 -2.70
CA LEU A 140 -0.25 -11.37 -1.30
C LEU A 140 0.65 -12.25 -0.42
N SER A 141 0.99 -11.74 0.76
CA SER A 141 1.66 -12.54 1.77
C SER A 141 0.68 -13.44 2.52
N ASN A 142 1.23 -14.31 3.39
CA ASN A 142 0.49 -14.85 4.50
C ASN A 142 -0.13 -13.72 5.34
N VAL A 143 -1.16 -14.05 6.11
CA VAL A 143 -1.76 -13.18 7.13
C VAL A 143 -1.26 -13.61 8.49
N ILE A 144 -0.74 -12.67 9.27
CA ILE A 144 -0.40 -12.89 10.67
C ILE A 144 -1.51 -12.27 11.52
N ASN A 145 -2.25 -13.13 12.22
CA ASN A 145 -3.27 -12.72 13.18
C ASN A 145 -2.70 -12.78 14.59
N LEU A 146 -2.73 -11.68 15.33
CA LEU A 146 -2.20 -11.58 16.68
C LEU A 146 -3.26 -11.03 17.63
N PRO A 147 -3.35 -11.56 18.87
CA PRO A 147 -4.11 -10.90 19.92
C PRO A 147 -3.41 -9.60 20.33
N ILE A 148 -4.19 -8.60 20.72
CA ILE A 148 -3.66 -7.33 21.24
C ILE A 148 -3.28 -7.54 22.71
N ASN A 149 -2.07 -8.00 22.94
CA ASN A 149 -1.52 -8.31 24.26
C ASN A 149 -0.05 -7.87 24.38
N ALA A 150 0.57 -8.17 25.51
CA ALA A 150 1.96 -7.81 25.81
C ALA A 150 3.00 -8.86 25.35
N VAL A 151 2.61 -9.85 24.56
CA VAL A 151 3.52 -10.88 24.07
C VAL A 151 4.30 -10.36 22.87
N SER A 152 5.63 -10.41 22.97
CA SER A 152 6.53 -10.04 21.87
C SER A 152 6.53 -11.11 20.78
N THR A 153 6.29 -10.72 19.53
CA THR A 153 6.21 -11.64 18.39
C THR A 153 7.00 -11.10 17.21
N ASN A 154 7.75 -11.97 16.53
CA ASN A 154 8.35 -11.65 15.25
C ASN A 154 7.32 -11.88 14.13
N VAL A 155 7.03 -10.85 13.37
CA VAL A 155 6.12 -10.90 12.22
C VAL A 155 6.94 -11.02 10.94
N ILE A 156 6.67 -12.05 10.16
CA ILE A 156 7.30 -12.28 8.85
C ILE A 156 6.18 -12.45 7.82
N LEU A 157 6.04 -11.47 6.95
CA LEU A 157 5.04 -11.46 5.88
C LEU A 157 5.74 -11.84 4.57
N THR A 158 5.52 -13.06 4.11
CA THR A 158 6.17 -13.63 2.93
C THR A 158 5.15 -13.72 1.78
N PRO A 159 5.37 -13.03 0.65
CA PRO A 159 4.54 -13.19 -0.53
C PRO A 159 4.50 -14.64 -1.02
N THR A 160 3.37 -15.05 -1.59
CA THR A 160 3.19 -16.43 -2.08
C THR A 160 4.13 -16.79 -3.25
N ALA A 161 4.58 -15.79 -4.00
CA ALA A 161 5.56 -15.91 -5.08
C ALA A 161 6.11 -14.52 -5.43
N SER A 162 7.12 -14.45 -6.29
CA SER A 162 7.48 -13.20 -6.97
C SER A 162 6.43 -12.85 -8.01
N PRO A 163 5.98 -11.58 -8.11
CA PRO A 163 5.10 -11.16 -9.20
C PRO A 163 5.82 -11.22 -10.54
N VAL A 164 5.07 -11.61 -11.58
CA VAL A 164 5.60 -11.77 -12.93
C VAL A 164 5.48 -10.48 -13.75
N GLY A 165 6.17 -10.44 -14.89
CA GLY A 165 6.16 -9.32 -15.82
C GLY A 165 7.22 -8.27 -15.56
N ALA A 166 7.17 -7.19 -16.36
CA ALA A 166 7.99 -6.00 -16.22
C ALA A 166 7.32 -4.96 -15.31
N GLY A 167 8.02 -3.89 -15.00
CA GLY A 167 7.45 -2.74 -14.29
C GLY A 167 8.09 -2.46 -12.95
N THR A 168 7.47 -1.55 -12.22
CA THR A 168 7.94 -1.08 -10.92
C THR A 168 7.42 -1.97 -9.80
N ASN A 169 8.30 -2.37 -8.89
CA ASN A 169 7.90 -3.08 -7.68
C ASN A 169 7.27 -2.10 -6.69
N LEU A 170 6.17 -2.51 -6.08
CA LEU A 170 5.52 -1.85 -4.97
C LEU A 170 5.33 -2.86 -3.85
N PHE A 171 5.84 -2.53 -2.67
CA PHE A 171 5.63 -3.32 -1.46
C PHE A 171 4.64 -2.59 -0.58
N VAL A 172 3.63 -3.31 -0.10
CA VAL A 172 2.51 -2.71 0.62
C VAL A 172 2.28 -3.44 1.92
N LEU A 173 2.04 -2.69 3.00
CA LEU A 173 1.70 -3.22 4.31
C LEU A 173 0.28 -2.78 4.69
N GLN A 174 -0.51 -3.74 5.17
CA GLN A 174 -1.87 -3.56 5.66
C GLN A 174 -1.99 -3.99 7.12
N ILE A 175 -2.74 -3.21 7.89
CA ILE A 175 -3.13 -3.53 9.28
C ILE A 175 -4.65 -3.40 9.39
N GLU A 176 -5.31 -4.43 9.89
CA GLU A 176 -6.75 -4.48 10.11
C GLU A 176 -7.06 -4.95 11.52
N PHE A 177 -8.21 -4.53 12.06
CA PHE A 177 -8.61 -4.81 13.43
C PHE A 177 -9.86 -5.67 13.50
N PHE A 178 -9.87 -6.56 14.48
CA PHE A 178 -10.95 -7.52 14.73
C PHE A 178 -11.34 -7.52 16.21
N GLN A 179 -12.62 -7.78 16.44
CA GLN A 179 -13.15 -8.07 17.76
C GLN A 179 -13.51 -9.55 17.86
N MET A 180 -13.05 -10.21 18.89
CA MET A 180 -13.46 -11.58 19.18
C MET A 180 -14.71 -11.57 20.08
N VAL A 181 -15.76 -12.25 19.62
CA VAL A 181 -16.99 -12.48 20.37
C VAL A 181 -17.33 -13.95 20.25
N ASN A 182 -17.53 -14.63 21.38
CA ASN A 182 -17.84 -16.07 21.42
C ASN A 182 -16.88 -16.92 20.57
N ALA A 183 -15.57 -16.68 20.68
CA ALA A 183 -14.51 -17.35 19.94
C ALA A 183 -14.53 -17.14 18.40
N VAL A 184 -15.31 -16.19 17.89
CA VAL A 184 -15.35 -15.80 16.48
C VAL A 184 -14.80 -14.37 16.33
N GLN A 185 -13.91 -14.17 15.38
CA GLN A 185 -13.37 -12.84 15.07
C GLN A 185 -14.23 -12.14 14.02
N TYR A 186 -14.69 -10.95 14.35
CA TYR A 186 -15.43 -10.06 13.45
C TYR A 186 -14.59 -8.85 13.10
N SER A 187 -14.47 -8.55 11.80
CA SER A 187 -13.80 -7.35 11.34
C SER A 187 -14.53 -6.10 11.83
N LEU A 188 -13.80 -5.21 12.49
CA LEU A 188 -14.35 -3.93 12.92
C LEU A 188 -14.59 -2.97 11.76
N LYS A 189 -14.01 -3.23 10.58
CA LYS A 189 -14.08 -2.37 9.38
C LYS A 189 -13.84 -0.88 9.71
N ASN A 190 -12.97 -0.63 10.67
CA ASN A 190 -12.77 0.70 11.22
C ASN A 190 -11.88 1.54 10.30
N GLY A 191 -12.51 2.38 9.47
CA GLY A 191 -11.80 3.27 8.55
C GLY A 191 -10.92 4.32 9.21
N ALA A 192 -11.00 4.51 10.54
CA ALA A 192 -10.10 5.40 11.26
C ALA A 192 -8.80 4.72 11.71
N PHE A 193 -8.73 3.39 11.65
CA PHE A 193 -7.58 2.61 12.13
C PHE A 193 -7.03 1.62 11.12
N ASN A 194 -7.85 1.11 10.16
CA ASN A 194 -7.34 0.19 9.15
C ASN A 194 -6.36 0.91 8.23
N ALA A 195 -5.09 0.56 8.32
CA ALA A 195 -4.01 1.18 7.56
C ALA A 195 -3.62 0.36 6.33
N LEU A 196 -3.29 1.05 5.25
CA LEU A 196 -2.72 0.47 4.04
C LEU A 196 -1.76 1.49 3.43
N SER A 197 -0.50 1.12 3.28
CA SER A 197 0.54 2.02 2.78
C SER A 197 1.52 1.33 1.85
N ILE A 198 2.01 2.06 0.84
CA ILE A 198 3.20 1.67 0.08
C ILE A 198 4.41 1.89 0.97
N VAL A 199 5.16 0.84 1.27
CA VAL A 199 6.28 0.87 2.21
C VAL A 199 7.65 0.84 1.53
N GLU A 200 7.71 0.39 0.27
CA GLU A 200 8.90 0.42 -0.59
C GLU A 200 8.51 0.37 -2.07
#